data_c8f67e76ffb770ed14957ee87b28348d
#
_entry.id   c8f67e76ffb770ed14957ee87b28348d
#
_cell.length_a   1.000
_cell.length_b   1.000
_cell.length_c   1.000
_cell.angle_alpha   90.00
_cell.angle_beta   90.00
_cell.angle_gamma   90.00
#
_symmetry.space_group_name_H-M   'P 1'
#
loop_
_entity.id
_entity.type
_entity.pdbx_description
1 polymer ?
#
loop_
_entity_poly.entity_id
_entity_poly.type
_entity_poly.pdbx_seq_one_letter_code
_entity_poly.pdbx_strand_id
1 'polypeptide(L)'
;IATISFAQMTVSSTVTDASTGEALAGANVVVDGSSKGAAADASGSFTISNVPNGATLTASMIGYSDKSMNASGTVNFQLSPSALEMSGLEVLASRADEKTPVAYTTVSKAEMEARLGSQDIPMSLNTTPSVYATQQGGGAGDARINVRGFNQRNVAVMINGVPQNDMENGWVYWSNWDGVGDATSSIQMQRGLSAVNLATPSIGGTMNIITDPASHSKGGKFKQELGAGSFLKTTLNYNTGLMMGDKLALSGTLVRKTGEGFIDATWTDAWAYYLGASYQMNDANRFELYAVGAPQRHGQNLYRQNTATYSQELASEMEGYDAAAYADSAKFSYEAGREFNQNWAPVSADYKGKQYWYMYGVGGLFGGGENQDRHSTDFLNERENFFHKPLVNLNHYLTLNDNMRLSSVLYWSGGSGGGTGTYGSVSRKPAVEGNNWWASSPWQWDWDSEIAQNSSNIDSAYSTTENRSTGILRNSINRQNTVGLISKLNYDLSDGLKLQLGLDWRTAGIEHAREVRDLLGGDYYVDFADDNSPEGKVVRLGDKIAYSNVTTVDWLGFFGQASYSAGALSAYGMAGWSQIAYTYQDSFTVAQTVVDHGDPITATQLKAGAMYDLSDDLSLFAN
;
A
#
# COMPACT_ATOMS: atom_id res chain seq x y z
N ILE A 1 -32.14 -6.83 -38.07
CA ILE A 1 -30.93 -7.22 -37.32
C ILE A 1 -30.56 -8.61 -37.80
N ALA A 2 -29.51 -8.74 -38.65
CA ALA A 2 -28.99 -10.01 -39.05
C ALA A 2 -28.16 -10.59 -37.90
N THR A 3 -28.64 -11.63 -37.27
CA THR A 3 -27.87 -12.44 -36.32
C THR A 3 -26.84 -13.24 -37.10
N ILE A 4 -25.56 -12.86 -37.00
CA ILE A 4 -24.46 -13.68 -37.51
C ILE A 4 -24.35 -14.88 -36.57
N SER A 5 -24.88 -16.05 -37.01
CA SER A 5 -24.70 -17.32 -36.31
C SER A 5 -23.32 -17.86 -36.67
N PHE A 6 -22.35 -17.81 -35.77
CA PHE A 6 -21.09 -18.54 -35.99
C PHE A 6 -21.37 -20.04 -35.81
N ALA A 7 -20.86 -20.85 -36.72
CA ALA A 7 -20.91 -22.30 -36.56
C ALA A 7 -20.18 -22.69 -35.27
N GLN A 8 -20.86 -23.41 -34.38
CA GLN A 8 -20.33 -23.91 -33.11
C GLN A 8 -20.06 -25.40 -33.25
N MET A 9 -19.00 -25.85 -32.59
CA MET A 9 -18.63 -27.27 -32.57
C MET A 9 -18.49 -27.74 -31.13
N THR A 10 -18.57 -29.05 -30.94
CA THR A 10 -18.15 -29.70 -29.71
C THR A 10 -16.71 -30.19 -29.88
N VAL A 11 -15.83 -29.84 -28.98
CA VAL A 11 -14.45 -30.29 -28.92
C VAL A 11 -14.31 -31.32 -27.83
N SER A 12 -13.87 -32.53 -28.17
CA SER A 12 -13.59 -33.62 -27.22
C SER A 12 -12.19 -34.14 -27.44
N SER A 13 -11.37 -34.23 -26.41
CA SER A 13 -9.99 -34.67 -26.55
C SER A 13 -9.33 -35.00 -25.22
N THR A 14 -8.00 -35.14 -25.24
CA THR A 14 -7.22 -35.50 -24.05
C THR A 14 -6.11 -34.50 -23.75
N VAL A 15 -5.75 -34.40 -22.47
CA VAL A 15 -4.57 -33.70 -21.99
C VAL A 15 -3.62 -34.74 -21.38
N THR A 16 -2.39 -34.77 -21.88
CA THR A 16 -1.35 -35.73 -21.43
C THR A 16 -0.03 -35.03 -21.15
N ASP A 17 0.81 -35.65 -20.34
CA ASP A 17 2.21 -35.26 -20.14
C ASP A 17 3.01 -35.49 -21.42
N ALA A 18 3.75 -34.50 -21.86
CA ALA A 18 4.52 -34.54 -23.12
C ALA A 18 5.75 -35.48 -23.02
N SER A 19 6.25 -35.76 -21.81
CA SER A 19 7.44 -36.61 -21.58
C SER A 19 7.09 -38.06 -21.30
N THR A 20 6.01 -38.32 -20.54
CA THR A 20 5.61 -39.67 -20.13
C THR A 20 4.42 -40.21 -20.91
N GLY A 21 3.59 -39.35 -21.49
CA GLY A 21 2.33 -39.70 -22.14
C GLY A 21 1.19 -40.03 -21.16
N GLU A 22 1.41 -39.87 -19.86
CA GLU A 22 0.39 -40.12 -18.83
C GLU A 22 -0.75 -39.09 -18.92
N ALA A 23 -1.95 -39.53 -18.54
CA ALA A 23 -3.13 -38.66 -18.51
C ALA A 23 -3.03 -37.61 -17.40
N LEU A 24 -3.32 -36.36 -17.75
CA LEU A 24 -3.31 -35.24 -16.78
C LEU A 24 -4.73 -34.95 -16.29
N ALA A 25 -5.15 -35.73 -15.27
CA ALA A 25 -6.43 -35.55 -14.61
C ALA A 25 -6.50 -34.17 -13.90
N GLY A 26 -7.61 -33.46 -14.08
CA GLY A 26 -7.80 -32.13 -13.49
C GLY A 26 -7.17 -30.97 -14.30
N ALA A 27 -6.52 -31.23 -15.44
CA ALA A 27 -6.06 -30.17 -16.33
C ALA A 27 -7.25 -29.33 -16.81
N ASN A 28 -7.15 -28.01 -16.76
CA ASN A 28 -8.18 -27.08 -17.21
C ASN A 28 -7.99 -26.75 -18.68
N VAL A 29 -9.06 -26.85 -19.47
CA VAL A 29 -9.07 -26.40 -20.87
C VAL A 29 -10.13 -25.31 -21.01
N VAL A 30 -9.73 -24.12 -21.42
CA VAL A 30 -10.61 -22.96 -21.57
C VAL A 30 -10.62 -22.46 -23.01
N VAL A 31 -11.76 -21.89 -23.42
CA VAL A 31 -11.88 -21.18 -24.71
C VAL A 31 -11.46 -19.74 -24.47
N ASP A 32 -10.38 -19.31 -25.10
CA ASP A 32 -9.80 -17.99 -24.91
C ASP A 32 -10.83 -16.87 -25.16
N GLY A 33 -10.84 -15.88 -24.25
CA GLY A 33 -11.79 -14.76 -24.34
C GLY A 33 -13.23 -15.11 -23.95
N SER A 34 -13.49 -16.28 -23.35
CA SER A 34 -14.82 -16.68 -22.89
C SER A 34 -14.77 -17.33 -21.50
N SER A 35 -15.95 -17.50 -20.86
CA SER A 35 -16.09 -18.25 -19.62
C SER A 35 -16.29 -19.77 -19.83
N LYS A 36 -16.13 -20.26 -21.05
CA LYS A 36 -16.33 -21.68 -21.38
C LYS A 36 -15.05 -22.46 -21.18
N GLY A 37 -15.14 -23.60 -20.52
CA GLY A 37 -14.04 -24.50 -20.27
C GLY A 37 -14.52 -25.82 -19.70
N ALA A 38 -13.61 -26.77 -19.58
CA ALA A 38 -13.82 -28.06 -18.92
C ALA A 38 -12.53 -28.50 -18.22
N ALA A 39 -12.66 -29.20 -17.10
CA ALA A 39 -11.56 -29.92 -16.48
C ALA A 39 -11.46 -31.33 -17.10
N ALA A 40 -10.24 -31.80 -17.29
CA ALA A 40 -9.99 -33.17 -17.75
C ALA A 40 -10.34 -34.18 -16.64
N ASP A 41 -10.97 -35.28 -17.01
CA ASP A 41 -11.31 -36.37 -16.11
C ASP A 41 -10.09 -37.23 -15.73
N ALA A 42 -10.31 -38.32 -14.96
CA ALA A 42 -9.24 -39.21 -14.54
C ALA A 42 -8.46 -39.89 -15.70
N SER A 43 -9.03 -39.90 -16.92
CA SER A 43 -8.37 -40.40 -18.13
C SER A 43 -7.69 -39.28 -18.94
N GLY A 44 -7.66 -38.06 -18.39
CA GLY A 44 -7.21 -36.85 -19.09
C GLY A 44 -8.17 -36.32 -20.16
N SER A 45 -9.39 -36.90 -20.28
CA SER A 45 -10.36 -36.53 -21.32
C SER A 45 -11.18 -35.32 -20.91
N PHE A 46 -11.45 -34.42 -21.86
CA PHE A 46 -12.34 -33.27 -21.68
C PHE A 46 -13.31 -33.11 -22.84
N THR A 47 -14.43 -32.44 -22.60
CA THR A 47 -15.41 -32.09 -23.64
C THR A 47 -15.96 -30.69 -23.40
N ILE A 48 -15.85 -29.82 -24.40
CA ILE A 48 -16.40 -28.47 -24.36
C ILE A 48 -17.41 -28.33 -25.52
N SER A 49 -18.66 -28.04 -25.19
CA SER A 49 -19.74 -27.83 -26.17
C SER A 49 -19.85 -26.35 -26.57
N ASN A 50 -20.38 -26.11 -27.76
CA ASN A 50 -20.66 -24.78 -28.31
C ASN A 50 -19.41 -23.90 -28.41
N VAL A 51 -18.29 -24.45 -28.83
CA VAL A 51 -17.04 -23.75 -29.10
C VAL A 51 -17.16 -23.04 -30.45
N PRO A 52 -16.89 -21.73 -30.58
CA PRO A 52 -16.87 -21.04 -31.84
C PRO A 52 -15.84 -21.64 -32.79
N ASN A 53 -16.18 -21.76 -34.08
CA ASN A 53 -15.22 -22.26 -35.07
C ASN A 53 -14.03 -21.29 -35.21
N GLY A 54 -12.80 -21.81 -35.10
CA GLY A 54 -11.57 -21.02 -35.13
C GLY A 54 -11.18 -20.37 -33.80
N ALA A 55 -11.90 -20.66 -32.69
CA ALA A 55 -11.48 -20.21 -31.37
C ALA A 55 -10.16 -20.87 -30.95
N THR A 56 -9.39 -20.21 -30.13
CA THR A 56 -8.21 -20.78 -29.47
C THR A 56 -8.65 -21.45 -28.16
N LEU A 57 -8.12 -22.64 -27.90
CA LEU A 57 -8.25 -23.36 -26.63
C LEU A 57 -6.90 -23.33 -25.93
N THR A 58 -6.88 -23.01 -24.64
CA THR A 58 -5.68 -23.06 -23.80
C THR A 58 -5.88 -24.14 -22.73
N ALA A 59 -4.97 -25.12 -22.72
CA ALA A 59 -4.88 -26.12 -21.66
C ALA A 59 -3.81 -25.71 -20.65
N SER A 60 -4.16 -25.80 -19.35
CA SER A 60 -3.29 -25.48 -18.23
C SER A 60 -3.41 -26.51 -17.12
N MET A 61 -2.32 -26.80 -16.45
CA MET A 61 -2.28 -27.64 -15.25
C MET A 61 -1.13 -27.24 -14.34
N ILE A 62 -1.34 -27.31 -13.05
CA ILE A 62 -0.28 -27.06 -12.07
C ILE A 62 0.87 -28.04 -12.32
N GLY A 63 2.09 -27.53 -12.45
CA GLY A 63 3.29 -28.34 -12.76
C GLY A 63 3.58 -28.49 -14.25
N TYR A 64 2.83 -27.81 -15.11
CA TYR A 64 2.99 -27.88 -16.57
C TYR A 64 2.93 -26.50 -17.22
N SER A 65 3.63 -26.35 -18.34
CA SER A 65 3.52 -25.14 -19.16
C SER A 65 2.19 -25.13 -19.91
N ASP A 66 1.52 -24.00 -19.91
CA ASP A 66 0.28 -23.81 -20.67
C ASP A 66 0.49 -24.00 -22.16
N LYS A 67 -0.49 -24.57 -22.86
CA LYS A 67 -0.44 -24.80 -24.28
C LYS A 67 -1.73 -24.37 -24.97
N SER A 68 -1.61 -23.52 -25.99
CA SER A 68 -2.74 -23.05 -26.78
C SER A 68 -2.78 -23.71 -28.14
N MET A 69 -3.97 -24.08 -28.59
CA MET A 69 -4.21 -24.68 -29.90
C MET A 69 -5.56 -24.19 -30.47
N ASN A 70 -5.66 -24.11 -31.82
CA ASN A 70 -6.93 -23.77 -32.46
C ASN A 70 -7.95 -24.89 -32.32
N ALA A 71 -9.20 -24.52 -32.03
CA ALA A 71 -10.29 -25.46 -31.88
C ALA A 71 -10.54 -26.24 -33.18
N SER A 72 -10.54 -27.56 -33.04
CA SER A 72 -10.98 -28.51 -34.08
C SER A 72 -11.81 -29.61 -33.36
N GLY A 73 -12.51 -30.46 -34.08
CA GLY A 73 -13.35 -31.51 -33.45
C GLY A 73 -12.58 -32.39 -32.42
N THR A 74 -11.28 -32.55 -32.62
CA THR A 74 -10.36 -33.26 -31.71
C THR A 74 -9.07 -32.46 -31.56
N VAL A 75 -8.67 -32.14 -30.30
CA VAL A 75 -7.46 -31.35 -30.01
C VAL A 75 -6.73 -32.00 -28.81
N ASN A 76 -5.69 -32.77 -29.09
CA ASN A 76 -4.89 -33.43 -28.07
C ASN A 76 -3.81 -32.47 -27.51
N PHE A 77 -3.88 -32.14 -26.27
CA PHE A 77 -2.87 -31.36 -25.60
C PHE A 77 -1.79 -32.26 -25.00
N GLN A 78 -0.54 -31.95 -25.28
CA GLN A 78 0.60 -32.52 -24.59
C GLN A 78 1.28 -31.38 -23.86
N LEU A 79 1.12 -31.35 -22.53
CA LEU A 79 1.73 -30.32 -21.69
C LEU A 79 3.14 -30.78 -21.29
N SER A 80 4.11 -29.92 -21.43
CA SER A 80 5.45 -30.18 -20.96
C SER A 80 5.52 -29.95 -19.46
N PRO A 81 6.09 -30.89 -18.67
CA PRO A 81 6.35 -30.64 -17.28
C PRO A 81 7.11 -29.33 -17.14
N SER A 82 6.55 -28.41 -16.41
CA SER A 82 7.26 -27.23 -15.93
C SER A 82 7.50 -27.50 -14.47
N ALA A 83 8.74 -27.60 -14.04
CA ALA A 83 9.03 -27.58 -12.63
C ALA A 83 8.38 -26.29 -12.10
N LEU A 84 7.34 -26.40 -11.29
CA LEU A 84 6.81 -25.30 -10.51
C LEU A 84 7.85 -24.97 -9.44
N GLU A 85 8.97 -24.45 -9.90
CA GLU A 85 9.81 -23.67 -9.03
C GLU A 85 9.02 -22.41 -8.72
N MET A 86 8.76 -22.13 -7.44
CA MET A 86 8.28 -20.83 -7.01
C MET A 86 9.09 -19.78 -7.78
N SER A 87 8.41 -18.82 -8.41
CA SER A 87 9.10 -17.76 -9.13
C SER A 87 10.14 -17.15 -8.19
N GLY A 88 11.27 -16.71 -8.71
CA GLY A 88 12.31 -16.09 -7.85
C GLY A 88 11.73 -14.96 -7.00
N LEU A 89 10.69 -14.26 -7.49
CA LEU A 89 9.97 -13.22 -6.76
C LEU A 89 9.17 -13.80 -5.58
N GLU A 90 8.54 -14.95 -5.74
CA GLU A 90 7.82 -15.63 -4.64
C GLU A 90 8.79 -16.10 -3.55
N VAL A 91 9.98 -16.54 -3.92
CA VAL A 91 11.06 -16.88 -2.97
C VAL A 91 11.53 -15.61 -2.23
N LEU A 92 11.77 -14.50 -2.92
CA LEU A 92 12.13 -13.24 -2.27
C LEU A 92 11.03 -12.74 -1.33
N ALA A 93 9.77 -12.84 -1.76
CA ALA A 93 8.61 -12.47 -0.96
C ALA A 93 8.31 -13.48 0.16
N SER A 94 8.97 -14.64 0.21
CA SER A 94 8.71 -15.71 1.20
C SER A 94 7.24 -16.14 1.20
N ARG A 95 6.67 -16.41 0.03
CA ARG A 95 5.28 -16.89 -0.08
C ARG A 95 5.18 -18.35 0.39
N ALA A 96 4.07 -18.67 1.02
CA ALA A 96 3.72 -20.02 1.41
C ALA A 96 3.10 -20.76 0.22
N ASP A 97 3.36 -22.07 0.16
CA ASP A 97 2.77 -23.04 -0.75
C ASP A 97 1.97 -24.10 0.02
N GLU A 98 1.43 -25.08 -0.66
CA GLU A 98 0.63 -26.15 -0.06
C GLU A 98 1.40 -27.02 0.93
N LYS A 99 2.74 -27.09 0.81
CA LYS A 99 3.62 -27.85 1.72
C LYS A 99 4.17 -27.02 2.87
N THR A 100 3.83 -25.73 2.90
CA THR A 100 4.28 -24.82 3.95
C THR A 100 3.30 -24.90 5.13
N PRO A 101 3.73 -25.28 6.35
CA PRO A 101 2.84 -25.44 7.52
C PRO A 101 2.43 -24.07 8.10
N VAL A 102 1.75 -23.25 7.31
CA VAL A 102 1.28 -21.89 7.65
C VAL A 102 -0.11 -21.67 7.08
N ALA A 103 -0.98 -21.08 7.87
CA ALA A 103 -2.30 -20.67 7.36
C ALA A 103 -2.16 -19.47 6.43
N TYR A 104 -2.51 -19.61 5.17
CA TYR A 104 -2.46 -18.51 4.20
C TYR A 104 -3.74 -18.42 3.36
N THR A 105 -3.91 -17.28 2.72
CA THR A 105 -4.94 -17.02 1.71
C THR A 105 -4.33 -16.20 0.60
N THR A 106 -4.52 -16.59 -0.63
CA THR A 106 -4.12 -15.83 -1.81
C THR A 106 -5.34 -15.16 -2.41
N VAL A 107 -5.31 -13.83 -2.53
CA VAL A 107 -6.32 -13.04 -3.23
C VAL A 107 -5.82 -12.76 -4.62
N SER A 108 -6.57 -13.20 -5.62
CA SER A 108 -6.25 -13.04 -7.03
C SER A 108 -6.53 -11.62 -7.52
N LYS A 109 -5.96 -11.25 -8.67
CA LYS A 109 -6.25 -9.98 -9.35
C LYS A 109 -7.74 -9.76 -9.59
N ALA A 110 -8.45 -10.79 -10.04
CA ALA A 110 -9.88 -10.72 -10.32
C ALA A 110 -10.70 -10.42 -9.05
N GLU A 111 -10.36 -11.04 -7.92
CA GLU A 111 -11.00 -10.77 -6.64
C GLU A 111 -10.71 -9.35 -6.13
N MET A 112 -9.47 -8.87 -6.28
CA MET A 112 -9.13 -7.49 -5.95
C MET A 112 -9.91 -6.49 -6.80
N GLU A 113 -9.96 -6.68 -8.11
CA GLU A 113 -10.70 -5.81 -9.04
C GLU A 113 -12.20 -5.76 -8.72
N ALA A 114 -12.78 -6.86 -8.25
CA ALA A 114 -14.19 -6.92 -7.85
C ALA A 114 -14.49 -6.23 -6.52
N ARG A 115 -13.51 -6.14 -5.61
CA ARG A 115 -13.72 -5.68 -4.22
C ARG A 115 -13.13 -4.31 -3.93
N LEU A 116 -12.07 -3.92 -4.62
CA LEU A 116 -11.29 -2.74 -4.25
C LEU A 116 -12.07 -1.43 -4.46
N GLY A 117 -12.63 -1.22 -5.64
CA GLY A 117 -13.36 0.01 -5.97
C GLY A 117 -12.56 1.27 -5.62
N SER A 118 -13.13 2.12 -4.75
CA SER A 118 -12.49 3.34 -4.22
C SER A 118 -11.61 3.10 -2.99
N GLN A 119 -11.58 1.89 -2.45
CA GLN A 119 -11.00 1.58 -1.15
C GLN A 119 -9.49 1.31 -1.24
N ASP A 120 -8.82 1.39 -0.09
CA ASP A 120 -7.41 1.01 0.04
C ASP A 120 -7.21 -0.52 -0.02
N ILE A 121 -6.03 -0.94 -0.42
CA ILE A 121 -5.67 -2.37 -0.61
C ILE A 121 -6.09 -3.27 0.56
N PRO A 122 -5.89 -2.93 1.85
CA PRO A 122 -6.30 -3.79 2.97
C PRO A 122 -7.78 -4.15 2.98
N MET A 123 -8.65 -3.28 2.47
CA MET A 123 -10.09 -3.51 2.49
C MET A 123 -10.49 -4.72 1.64
N SER A 124 -9.72 -5.05 0.59
CA SER A 124 -9.94 -6.25 -0.22
C SER A 124 -9.72 -7.56 0.53
N LEU A 125 -9.06 -7.50 1.71
CA LEU A 125 -8.73 -8.66 2.55
C LEU A 125 -9.76 -8.95 3.65
N ASN A 126 -10.82 -8.16 3.79
CA ASN A 126 -11.84 -8.35 4.84
C ASN A 126 -12.60 -9.68 4.74
N THR A 127 -12.54 -10.37 3.61
CA THR A 127 -13.06 -11.73 3.46
C THR A 127 -12.06 -12.81 3.86
N THR A 128 -10.81 -12.43 4.17
CA THR A 128 -9.79 -13.36 4.63
C THR A 128 -10.01 -13.66 6.11
N PRO A 129 -10.07 -14.93 6.54
CA PRO A 129 -10.24 -15.29 7.94
C PRO A 129 -9.19 -14.63 8.85
N SER A 130 -9.62 -14.14 10.02
CA SER A 130 -8.75 -13.47 11.03
C SER A 130 -8.09 -12.17 10.55
N VAL A 131 -8.56 -11.59 9.47
CA VAL A 131 -8.16 -10.25 9.01
C VAL A 131 -9.31 -9.28 9.23
N TYR A 132 -8.99 -8.12 9.78
CA TYR A 132 -9.92 -7.02 9.98
C TYR A 132 -9.29 -5.73 9.49
N ALA A 133 -9.82 -5.20 8.40
CA ALA A 133 -9.40 -3.92 7.86
C ALA A 133 -10.52 -2.89 8.01
N THR A 134 -10.16 -1.67 8.38
CA THR A 134 -11.06 -0.53 8.52
C THR A 134 -10.59 0.61 7.65
N GLN A 135 -11.54 1.26 6.98
CA GLN A 135 -11.33 2.53 6.33
C GLN A 135 -11.46 3.65 7.37
N GLN A 136 -10.65 4.69 7.25
CA GLN A 136 -10.72 5.86 8.11
C GLN A 136 -10.94 7.13 7.29
N GLY A 137 -11.32 8.23 7.95
CA GLY A 137 -11.37 9.55 7.36
C GLY A 137 -12.55 9.88 6.46
N GLY A 138 -13.45 8.94 6.16
CA GLY A 138 -14.67 9.18 5.36
C GLY A 138 -14.47 9.32 3.85
N GLY A 139 -13.22 9.24 3.37
CA GLY A 139 -12.85 9.30 1.96
C GLY A 139 -11.95 8.14 1.56
N ALA A 140 -11.03 8.40 0.65
CA ALA A 140 -9.95 7.47 0.29
C ALA A 140 -8.74 7.71 1.19
N GLY A 141 -7.97 6.64 1.44
CA GLY A 141 -6.76 6.68 2.24
C GLY A 141 -6.94 6.25 3.69
N ASP A 142 -5.81 6.10 4.37
CA ASP A 142 -5.68 5.87 5.80
C ASP A 142 -6.31 4.58 6.35
N ALA A 143 -6.51 3.54 5.52
CA ALA A 143 -6.95 2.24 6.01
C ALA A 143 -6.02 1.67 7.10
N ARG A 144 -6.59 0.82 7.94
CA ARG A 144 -5.87 0.08 8.98
C ARG A 144 -6.13 -1.41 8.79
N ILE A 145 -5.14 -2.23 9.12
CA ILE A 145 -5.28 -3.69 9.08
C ILE A 145 -4.84 -4.31 10.40
N ASN A 146 -5.61 -5.26 10.88
CA ASN A 146 -5.30 -6.11 12.00
C ASN A 146 -5.37 -7.56 11.54
N VAL A 147 -4.40 -8.37 11.98
CA VAL A 147 -4.35 -9.81 11.67
C VAL A 147 -4.24 -10.56 12.98
N ARG A 148 -5.19 -11.44 13.28
CA ARG A 148 -5.27 -12.16 14.56
C ARG A 148 -5.20 -11.23 15.81
N GLY A 149 -5.76 -10.02 15.71
CA GLY A 149 -5.71 -9.00 16.77
C GLY A 149 -4.44 -8.16 16.82
N PHE A 150 -3.39 -8.53 16.08
CA PHE A 150 -2.17 -7.72 15.97
C PHE A 150 -2.37 -6.58 14.97
N ASN A 151 -2.00 -5.36 15.35
CA ASN A 151 -2.04 -4.22 14.44
C ASN A 151 -0.94 -4.31 13.37
N GLN A 152 -1.03 -3.50 12.34
CA GLN A 152 -0.16 -3.54 11.17
C GLN A 152 1.34 -3.34 11.42
N ARG A 153 1.76 -2.81 12.58
CA ARG A 153 3.18 -2.73 12.96
C ARG A 153 3.80 -4.11 13.21
N ASN A 154 2.95 -5.08 13.54
CA ASN A 154 3.33 -6.46 13.81
C ASN A 154 3.02 -7.40 12.62
N VAL A 155 2.68 -6.84 11.47
CA VAL A 155 2.40 -7.54 10.22
C VAL A 155 3.43 -7.08 9.19
N ALA A 156 4.26 -7.97 8.69
CA ALA A 156 5.19 -7.61 7.63
C ALA A 156 4.44 -7.38 6.32
N VAL A 157 4.55 -6.19 5.74
CA VAL A 157 3.98 -5.85 4.44
C VAL A 157 5.09 -5.75 3.43
N MET A 158 4.99 -6.50 2.34
CA MET A 158 6.02 -6.57 1.31
C MET A 158 5.43 -6.29 -0.07
N ILE A 159 6.14 -5.53 -0.88
CA ILE A 159 5.86 -5.33 -2.31
C ILE A 159 7.07 -5.84 -3.09
N ASN A 160 6.86 -6.85 -3.94
CA ASN A 160 7.91 -7.49 -4.75
C ASN A 160 9.15 -7.91 -3.96
N GLY A 161 8.94 -8.42 -2.74
CA GLY A 161 10.01 -8.85 -1.84
C GLY A 161 10.62 -7.73 -0.98
N VAL A 162 10.22 -6.47 -1.17
CA VAL A 162 10.73 -5.31 -0.40
C VAL A 162 9.78 -4.99 0.76
N PRO A 163 10.26 -4.99 2.02
CA PRO A 163 9.46 -4.59 3.18
C PRO A 163 9.07 -3.11 3.12
N GLN A 164 7.80 -2.82 3.43
CA GLN A 164 7.21 -1.49 3.37
C GLN A 164 6.92 -0.88 4.74
N ASN A 165 7.02 -1.66 5.81
CA ASN A 165 6.91 -1.11 7.16
C ASN A 165 7.97 -0.04 7.38
N ASP A 166 7.55 1.10 7.88
CA ASP A 166 8.42 2.23 8.21
C ASP A 166 9.52 1.79 9.20
N MET A 167 10.78 2.17 8.92
CA MET A 167 11.92 1.70 9.70
C MET A 167 12.01 2.31 11.11
N GLU A 168 11.38 3.47 11.31
CA GLU A 168 11.39 4.15 12.61
C GLU A 168 10.27 3.65 13.52
N ASN A 169 9.04 3.51 12.99
CA ASN A 169 7.85 3.26 13.79
C ASN A 169 7.07 1.98 13.43
N GLY A 170 7.47 1.27 12.36
CA GLY A 170 6.85 0.02 11.91
C GLY A 170 5.51 0.19 11.19
N TRP A 171 5.02 1.42 10.98
CA TRP A 171 3.71 1.68 10.39
C TRP A 171 3.71 1.52 8.87
N VAL A 172 2.54 1.21 8.29
CA VAL A 172 2.29 1.28 6.84
C VAL A 172 1.17 2.28 6.59
N TYR A 173 1.47 3.32 5.82
CA TYR A 173 0.51 4.34 5.41
C TYR A 173 -0.08 3.94 4.05
N TRP A 174 -1.31 3.45 4.04
CA TRP A 174 -1.90 2.84 2.85
C TRP A 174 -2.22 3.84 1.74
N SER A 175 -2.45 5.10 2.09
CA SER A 175 -2.55 6.19 1.11
C SER A 175 -1.31 6.34 0.22
N ASN A 176 -0.13 5.93 0.70
CA ASN A 176 1.10 5.92 -0.11
C ASN A 176 1.11 4.87 -1.23
N TRP A 177 0.16 3.95 -1.22
CA TRP A 177 0.01 2.85 -2.18
C TRP A 177 -1.33 2.86 -2.89
N ASP A 178 -2.03 4.02 -2.85
CA ASP A 178 -3.32 4.19 -3.50
C ASP A 178 -3.19 4.00 -5.02
N GLY A 179 -4.03 3.14 -5.61
CA GLY A 179 -3.96 2.75 -7.02
C GLY A 179 -2.94 1.66 -7.37
N VAL A 180 -2.02 1.29 -6.47
CA VAL A 180 -1.04 0.20 -6.72
C VAL A 180 -1.75 -1.16 -6.85
N GLY A 181 -2.91 -1.32 -6.21
CA GLY A 181 -3.75 -2.52 -6.35
C GLY A 181 -4.11 -2.87 -7.80
N ASP A 182 -4.25 -1.87 -8.68
CA ASP A 182 -4.55 -2.09 -10.10
C ASP A 182 -3.39 -2.71 -10.89
N ALA A 183 -2.15 -2.55 -10.41
CA ALA A 183 -0.96 -3.19 -10.97
C ALA A 183 -0.65 -4.56 -10.33
N THR A 184 -1.30 -4.90 -9.23
CA THR A 184 -1.03 -6.11 -8.45
C THR A 184 -1.55 -7.35 -9.16
N SER A 185 -0.71 -8.38 -9.25
CA SER A 185 -1.07 -9.69 -9.80
C SER A 185 -1.74 -10.57 -8.75
N SER A 186 -1.25 -10.54 -7.51
CA SER A 186 -1.84 -11.28 -6.39
C SER A 186 -1.37 -10.74 -5.04
N ILE A 187 -2.18 -10.97 -4.00
CA ILE A 187 -1.81 -10.72 -2.61
C ILE A 187 -1.90 -12.04 -1.85
N GLN A 188 -0.84 -12.41 -1.14
CA GLN A 188 -0.90 -13.51 -0.20
C GLN A 188 -0.84 -12.99 1.23
N MET A 189 -1.84 -13.32 2.02
CA MET A 189 -1.89 -13.07 3.46
C MET A 189 -1.56 -14.35 4.22
N GLN A 190 -0.42 -14.40 4.88
CA GLN A 190 -0.04 -15.42 5.83
C GLN A 190 -0.41 -14.96 7.23
N ARG A 191 -0.97 -15.84 8.05
CA ARG A 191 -1.55 -15.51 9.35
C ARG A 191 -0.82 -16.20 10.49
N GLY A 192 -0.38 -15.41 11.47
CA GLY A 192 0.44 -15.87 12.60
C GLY A 192 1.92 -15.93 12.26
N LEU A 193 2.64 -16.88 12.84
CA LEU A 193 4.06 -17.08 12.55
C LEU A 193 4.21 -17.49 11.09
N SER A 194 4.51 -16.52 10.25
CA SER A 194 4.57 -16.70 8.81
C SER A 194 5.88 -17.39 8.38
N ALA A 195 5.88 -17.96 7.18
CA ALA A 195 7.06 -18.53 6.55
C ALA A 195 8.10 -17.45 6.13
N VAL A 196 7.89 -16.18 6.52
CA VAL A 196 8.81 -15.10 6.17
C VAL A 196 10.17 -15.32 6.79
N ASN A 197 11.14 -15.47 5.91
CA ASN A 197 12.54 -15.65 6.20
C ASN A 197 13.25 -14.29 6.12
N LEU A 198 12.80 -13.34 6.92
CA LEU A 198 13.43 -12.05 7.13
C LEU A 198 13.47 -11.79 8.63
N ALA A 199 14.44 -11.02 9.05
CA ALA A 199 14.53 -10.57 10.43
C ALA A 199 13.47 -9.51 10.79
N THR A 200 12.46 -9.31 9.95
CA THR A 200 11.38 -8.31 10.13
C THR A 200 10.30 -8.87 11.07
N PRO A 201 9.82 -8.08 12.04
CA PRO A 201 8.72 -8.49 12.91
C PRO A 201 7.47 -8.86 12.10
N SER A 202 6.96 -10.08 12.32
CA SER A 202 5.80 -10.61 11.59
C SER A 202 4.96 -11.55 12.46
N ILE A 203 4.82 -11.24 13.75
CA ILE A 203 4.10 -12.09 14.69
C ILE A 203 2.60 -12.20 14.35
N GLY A 204 1.99 -11.14 13.82
CA GLY A 204 0.61 -11.14 13.36
C GLY A 204 0.40 -11.86 12.03
N GLY A 205 1.41 -11.82 11.16
CA GLY A 205 1.37 -12.38 9.82
C GLY A 205 2.20 -11.62 8.82
N THR A 206 2.04 -11.98 7.54
CA THR A 206 2.73 -11.30 6.43
C THR A 206 1.77 -11.10 5.27
N MET A 207 1.81 -9.91 4.70
CA MET A 207 1.10 -9.54 3.48
C MET A 207 2.10 -9.38 2.34
N ASN A 208 2.03 -10.25 1.35
CA ASN A 208 2.91 -10.24 0.18
C ASN A 208 2.15 -9.78 -1.05
N ILE A 209 2.48 -8.60 -1.57
CA ILE A 209 1.91 -8.01 -2.79
C ILE A 209 2.89 -8.26 -3.92
N ILE A 210 2.43 -8.88 -5.00
CA ILE A 210 3.24 -9.23 -6.16
C ILE A 210 2.68 -8.58 -7.42
N THR A 211 3.58 -7.99 -8.23
CA THR A 211 3.33 -7.46 -9.55
C THR A 211 4.30 -8.15 -10.52
N ASP A 212 3.87 -9.17 -11.25
CA ASP A 212 4.76 -9.96 -12.12
C ASP A 212 4.54 -9.61 -13.60
N PRO A 213 5.48 -8.91 -14.29
CA PRO A 213 5.34 -8.57 -15.69
C PRO A 213 5.43 -9.79 -16.63
N ALA A 214 6.12 -10.86 -16.22
CA ALA A 214 6.32 -12.03 -17.06
C ALA A 214 5.09 -12.95 -17.10
N SER A 215 4.20 -12.88 -16.10
CA SER A 215 2.99 -13.71 -16.00
C SER A 215 1.84 -13.21 -16.90
N HIS A 216 1.99 -12.07 -17.57
CA HIS A 216 0.92 -11.47 -18.35
C HIS A 216 1.06 -11.71 -19.85
N SER A 217 -0.02 -12.11 -20.51
CA SER A 217 -0.11 -12.12 -21.95
C SER A 217 -0.08 -10.70 -22.52
N LYS A 218 0.30 -10.57 -23.81
CA LYS A 218 0.28 -9.27 -24.52
C LYS A 218 -1.13 -8.70 -24.56
N GLY A 219 -1.29 -7.46 -24.11
CA GLY A 219 -2.57 -6.76 -24.15
C GLY A 219 -2.58 -5.46 -23.38
N GLY A 220 -3.63 -4.70 -23.59
CA GLY A 220 -3.89 -3.46 -22.84
C GLY A 220 -5.30 -3.44 -22.29
N LYS A 221 -5.48 -2.75 -21.16
CA LYS A 221 -6.78 -2.56 -20.50
C LYS A 221 -6.98 -1.08 -20.21
N PHE A 222 -8.13 -0.56 -20.62
CA PHE A 222 -8.66 0.72 -20.14
C PHE A 222 -9.84 0.40 -19.22
N LYS A 223 -9.82 0.95 -18.02
CA LYS A 223 -10.90 0.77 -17.04
C LYS A 223 -11.32 2.13 -16.52
N GLN A 224 -12.63 2.38 -16.51
CA GLN A 224 -13.24 3.55 -15.92
C GLN A 224 -14.18 3.11 -14.80
N GLU A 225 -14.00 3.67 -13.60
CA GLU A 225 -14.83 3.39 -12.42
C GLU A 225 -15.48 4.69 -11.98
N LEU A 226 -16.77 4.61 -11.68
CA LEU A 226 -17.61 5.71 -11.19
C LEU A 226 -18.26 5.26 -9.88
N GLY A 227 -18.44 6.18 -8.95
CA GLY A 227 -19.04 5.86 -7.66
C GLY A 227 -19.64 7.08 -6.97
N ALA A 228 -20.20 6.84 -5.79
CA ALA A 228 -20.73 7.89 -4.93
C ALA A 228 -19.60 8.82 -4.45
N GLY A 229 -19.95 10.04 -3.99
CA GLY A 229 -18.95 11.06 -3.61
C GLY A 229 -18.13 11.57 -4.79
N SER A 230 -18.76 11.67 -5.98
CA SER A 230 -18.10 12.08 -7.24
C SER A 230 -16.87 11.26 -7.59
N PHE A 231 -16.82 10.01 -7.12
CA PHE A 231 -15.68 9.15 -7.35
C PHE A 231 -15.49 8.85 -8.83
N LEU A 232 -14.27 9.10 -9.31
CA LEU A 232 -13.83 8.84 -10.69
C LEU A 232 -12.43 8.23 -10.64
N LYS A 233 -12.29 7.00 -11.20
CA LYS A 233 -11.00 6.35 -11.33
C LYS A 233 -10.79 5.85 -12.75
N THR A 234 -9.69 6.26 -13.35
CA THR A 234 -9.26 5.84 -14.69
C THR A 234 -7.99 5.03 -14.57
N THR A 235 -7.99 3.81 -15.09
CA THR A 235 -6.83 2.92 -15.12
C THR A 235 -6.46 2.61 -16.56
N LEU A 236 -5.19 2.80 -16.89
CA LEU A 236 -4.55 2.35 -18.13
C LEU A 236 -3.51 1.30 -17.76
N ASN A 237 -3.60 0.13 -18.37
CA ASN A 237 -2.61 -0.94 -18.22
C ASN A 237 -2.19 -1.44 -19.59
N TYR A 238 -0.90 -1.76 -19.72
CA TYR A 238 -0.36 -2.41 -20.92
C TYR A 238 0.74 -3.40 -20.55
N ASN A 239 0.65 -4.59 -21.15
CA ASN A 239 1.63 -5.66 -21.02
C ASN A 239 2.11 -6.06 -22.41
N THR A 240 3.41 -6.22 -22.57
CA THR A 240 3.98 -6.65 -23.87
C THR A 240 3.83 -8.15 -24.11
N GLY A 241 3.58 -8.92 -23.03
CA GLY A 241 3.86 -10.34 -23.03
C GLY A 241 5.37 -10.61 -23.19
N LEU A 242 5.73 -11.87 -23.35
CA LEU A 242 7.11 -12.27 -23.62
C LEU A 242 7.53 -11.84 -25.03
N MET A 243 8.69 -11.23 -25.16
CA MET A 243 9.30 -10.70 -26.39
C MET A 243 10.74 -11.18 -26.52
N MET A 244 11.38 -10.95 -27.68
CA MET A 244 12.80 -11.25 -27.95
C MET A 244 13.16 -12.72 -27.71
N GLY A 245 12.30 -13.66 -28.15
CA GLY A 245 12.47 -15.08 -27.90
C GLY A 245 12.31 -15.43 -26.42
N ASP A 246 11.23 -14.93 -25.82
CA ASP A 246 10.78 -15.14 -24.44
C ASP A 246 11.74 -14.62 -23.36
N LYS A 247 12.61 -13.67 -23.74
CA LYS A 247 13.63 -13.11 -22.82
C LYS A 247 13.22 -11.81 -22.13
N LEU A 248 12.29 -11.05 -22.69
CA LEU A 248 11.91 -9.73 -22.16
C LEU A 248 10.39 -9.62 -22.02
N ALA A 249 9.93 -9.17 -20.88
CA ALA A 249 8.56 -8.74 -20.66
C ALA A 249 8.53 -7.35 -20.03
N LEU A 250 7.63 -6.49 -20.49
CA LEU A 250 7.39 -5.16 -19.95
C LEU A 250 5.93 -5.02 -19.54
N SER A 251 5.68 -4.34 -18.43
CA SER A 251 4.35 -4.04 -17.93
C SER A 251 4.29 -2.61 -17.42
N GLY A 252 3.20 -1.92 -17.69
CA GLY A 252 2.98 -0.57 -17.19
C GLY A 252 1.53 -0.34 -16.80
N THR A 253 1.32 0.38 -15.70
CA THR A 253 0.00 0.80 -15.24
C THR A 253 0.04 2.26 -14.83
N LEU A 254 -0.96 3.02 -15.25
CA LEU A 254 -1.17 4.40 -14.82
C LEU A 254 -2.61 4.54 -14.32
N VAL A 255 -2.77 5.13 -13.14
CA VAL A 255 -4.06 5.34 -12.50
C VAL A 255 -4.23 6.82 -12.19
N ARG A 256 -5.42 7.36 -12.47
CA ARG A 256 -5.88 8.68 -12.02
C ARG A 256 -7.13 8.47 -11.18
N LYS A 257 -7.15 9.01 -9.96
CA LYS A 257 -8.26 8.88 -9.02
C LYS A 257 -8.62 10.25 -8.46
N THR A 258 -9.92 10.58 -8.49
CA THR A 258 -10.49 11.78 -7.88
C THR A 258 -11.82 11.44 -7.21
N GLY A 259 -12.26 12.27 -6.27
CA GLY A 259 -13.56 12.17 -5.63
C GLY A 259 -13.73 13.23 -4.56
N GLU A 260 -14.99 13.53 -4.21
CA GLU A 260 -15.32 14.49 -3.14
C GLU A 260 -15.40 13.82 -1.75
N GLY A 261 -15.54 12.47 -1.74
CA GLY A 261 -15.74 11.72 -0.50
C GLY A 261 -17.19 11.69 -0.02
N PHE A 262 -17.40 11.02 1.12
CA PHE A 262 -18.73 10.88 1.75
C PHE A 262 -18.93 11.82 2.93
N ILE A 263 -17.86 12.39 3.43
CA ILE A 263 -17.81 13.35 4.53
C ILE A 263 -17.35 14.69 3.94
N ASP A 264 -17.85 15.79 4.46
CA ASP A 264 -17.53 17.14 3.99
C ASP A 264 -16.02 17.36 3.85
N ALA A 265 -15.60 17.85 2.69
CA ALA A 265 -14.21 18.19 2.35
C ALA A 265 -13.19 17.04 2.54
N THR A 266 -13.64 15.77 2.41
CA THR A 266 -12.75 14.59 2.35
C THR A 266 -12.42 14.18 0.91
N TRP A 267 -12.23 15.16 0.06
CA TRP A 267 -11.85 14.99 -1.35
C TRP A 267 -10.54 14.22 -1.50
N THR A 268 -10.34 13.59 -2.65
CA THR A 268 -9.11 12.89 -3.03
C THR A 268 -8.64 13.32 -4.41
N ASP A 269 -7.32 13.43 -4.57
CA ASP A 269 -6.61 13.72 -5.81
C ASP A 269 -5.34 12.88 -5.84
N ALA A 270 -5.36 11.79 -6.60
CA ALA A 270 -4.28 10.82 -6.61
C ALA A 270 -3.92 10.35 -8.01
N TRP A 271 -2.64 10.08 -8.19
CA TRP A 271 -2.09 9.31 -9.29
C TRP A 271 -1.43 8.05 -8.74
N ALA A 272 -1.35 7.01 -9.55
CA ALA A 272 -0.44 5.90 -9.29
C ALA A 272 0.21 5.46 -10.59
N TYR A 273 1.45 5.02 -10.48
CA TYR A 273 2.19 4.47 -11.60
C TYR A 273 2.89 3.18 -11.20
N TYR A 274 2.99 2.30 -12.14
CA TYR A 274 3.78 1.08 -12.06
C TYR A 274 4.48 0.83 -13.39
N LEU A 275 5.76 0.50 -13.33
CA LEU A 275 6.56 0.03 -14.45
C LEU A 275 7.29 -1.24 -13.98
N GLY A 276 7.17 -2.31 -14.74
CA GLY A 276 7.85 -3.58 -14.49
C GLY A 276 8.54 -4.06 -15.75
N ALA A 277 9.75 -4.59 -15.59
CA ALA A 277 10.50 -5.25 -16.65
C ALA A 277 11.12 -6.54 -16.10
N SER A 278 11.00 -7.63 -16.84
CA SER A 278 11.68 -8.90 -16.57
C SER A 278 12.56 -9.25 -17.76
N TYR A 279 13.85 -9.51 -17.52
CA TYR A 279 14.82 -9.83 -18.55
C TYR A 279 15.63 -11.07 -18.22
N GLN A 280 15.44 -12.14 -19.00
CA GLN A 280 16.22 -13.36 -18.97
C GLN A 280 17.51 -13.15 -19.79
N MET A 281 18.62 -12.78 -19.13
CA MET A 281 19.90 -12.54 -19.80
C MET A 281 20.46 -13.83 -20.41
N ASN A 282 20.42 -14.92 -19.64
CA ASN A 282 20.81 -16.27 -20.02
C ASN A 282 20.16 -17.27 -19.05
N ASP A 283 20.39 -18.56 -19.22
CA ASP A 283 19.75 -19.62 -18.42
C ASP A 283 20.05 -19.49 -16.91
N ALA A 284 21.19 -18.90 -16.55
CA ALA A 284 21.58 -18.71 -15.15
C ALA A 284 21.16 -17.36 -14.56
N ASN A 285 20.88 -16.34 -15.36
CA ASN A 285 20.66 -14.98 -14.88
C ASN A 285 19.38 -14.37 -15.39
N ARG A 286 18.48 -13.99 -14.46
CA ARG A 286 17.29 -13.18 -14.72
C ARG A 286 17.32 -11.92 -13.86
N PHE A 287 16.96 -10.81 -14.46
CA PHE A 287 16.80 -9.51 -13.80
C PHE A 287 15.37 -9.02 -13.90
N GLU A 288 14.90 -8.40 -12.84
CA GLU A 288 13.60 -7.71 -12.84
C GLU A 288 13.79 -6.32 -12.26
N LEU A 289 13.26 -5.32 -12.96
CA LEU A 289 13.25 -3.93 -12.50
C LEU A 289 11.81 -3.50 -12.28
N TYR A 290 11.56 -2.92 -11.12
CA TYR A 290 10.26 -2.38 -10.76
C TYR A 290 10.38 -0.93 -10.32
N ALA A 291 9.43 -0.11 -10.75
CA ALA A 291 9.23 1.23 -10.24
C ALA A 291 7.74 1.44 -9.95
N VAL A 292 7.41 1.79 -8.72
CA VAL A 292 6.04 1.99 -8.27
C VAL A 292 5.94 3.22 -7.38
N GLY A 293 4.84 3.94 -7.48
CA GLY A 293 4.55 5.06 -6.59
C GLY A 293 3.12 5.57 -6.78
N ALA A 294 2.62 6.26 -5.76
CA ALA A 294 1.27 6.78 -5.70
C ALA A 294 1.25 8.19 -5.09
N PRO A 295 1.63 9.24 -5.86
CA PRO A 295 1.47 10.59 -5.39
C PRO A 295 -0.01 10.92 -5.16
N GLN A 296 -0.34 11.34 -3.94
CA GLN A 296 -1.71 11.60 -3.54
C GLN A 296 -1.81 12.83 -2.65
N ARG A 297 -2.99 13.44 -2.65
CA ARG A 297 -3.43 14.49 -1.73
C ARG A 297 -4.91 14.28 -1.43
N HIS A 298 -5.31 14.43 -0.17
CA HIS A 298 -6.71 14.31 0.22
C HIS A 298 -7.02 15.12 1.48
N GLY A 299 -8.27 15.54 1.60
CA GLY A 299 -8.82 16.11 2.82
C GLY A 299 -9.10 15.01 3.85
N GLN A 300 -8.94 15.33 5.13
CA GLN A 300 -9.10 14.36 6.22
C GLN A 300 -10.20 14.77 7.20
N ASN A 301 -10.78 13.78 7.87
CA ASN A 301 -11.66 13.92 9.03
C ASN A 301 -11.03 13.17 10.20
N LEU A 302 -10.31 13.87 11.08
CA LEU A 302 -9.52 13.28 12.17
C LEU A 302 -10.04 13.56 13.57
N TYR A 303 -10.87 14.59 13.77
CA TYR A 303 -11.41 14.91 15.07
C TYR A 303 -12.52 13.93 15.46
N ARG A 304 -12.39 13.38 16.64
CA ARG A 304 -13.45 12.56 17.25
C ARG A 304 -14.54 13.47 17.77
N GLN A 305 -15.78 13.14 17.46
CA GLN A 305 -16.96 13.83 17.91
C GLN A 305 -17.82 12.92 18.79
N ASN A 306 -18.63 13.53 19.62
CA ASN A 306 -19.74 12.84 20.26
C ASN A 306 -20.75 12.41 19.19
N THR A 307 -21.30 11.21 19.29
CA THR A 307 -22.27 10.68 18.32
C THR A 307 -23.48 11.61 18.14
N ALA A 308 -23.93 12.28 19.21
CA ALA A 308 -25.01 13.25 19.15
C ALA A 308 -24.71 14.49 18.28
N THR A 309 -23.45 14.77 17.97
CA THR A 309 -23.07 15.79 16.99
C THR A 309 -23.54 15.42 15.58
N TYR A 310 -23.50 14.15 15.26
CA TYR A 310 -23.93 13.62 13.95
C TYR A 310 -25.43 13.30 13.92
N SER A 311 -25.96 12.67 14.98
CA SER A 311 -27.36 12.30 15.13
C SER A 311 -27.71 12.02 16.59
N GLN A 312 -28.65 12.77 17.14
CA GLN A 312 -29.16 12.52 18.49
C GLN A 312 -30.02 11.26 18.54
N GLU A 313 -30.76 10.96 17.49
CA GLU A 313 -31.54 9.73 17.36
C GLU A 313 -30.62 8.51 17.50
N LEU A 314 -29.56 8.44 16.67
CA LEU A 314 -28.60 7.35 16.73
C LEU A 314 -27.90 7.29 18.09
N ALA A 315 -27.54 8.43 18.69
CA ALA A 315 -26.93 8.45 20.01
C ALA A 315 -27.82 7.85 21.08
N SER A 316 -29.14 8.09 20.99
CA SER A 316 -30.14 7.57 21.96
C SER A 316 -30.29 6.05 21.91
N GLU A 317 -29.93 5.42 20.79
CA GLU A 317 -30.00 3.96 20.59
C GLU A 317 -28.73 3.23 21.06
N MET A 318 -27.65 3.98 21.37
CA MET A 318 -26.37 3.38 21.74
C MET A 318 -26.35 2.90 23.19
N GLU A 319 -25.65 1.80 23.43
CA GLU A 319 -25.37 1.32 24.79
C GLU A 319 -24.61 2.39 25.61
N GLY A 320 -25.07 2.62 26.83
CA GLY A 320 -24.49 3.62 27.72
C GLY A 320 -24.97 5.06 27.49
N TYR A 321 -26.00 5.27 26.64
CA TYR A 321 -26.60 6.59 26.47
C TYR A 321 -27.18 7.10 27.80
N ASP A 322 -26.76 8.32 28.19
CA ASP A 322 -27.27 9.02 29.37
C ASP A 322 -28.19 10.19 28.93
N ALA A 323 -29.50 9.97 28.95
CA ALA A 323 -30.48 10.98 28.56
C ALA A 323 -30.37 12.26 29.41
N ALA A 324 -29.97 12.18 30.68
CA ALA A 324 -29.82 13.34 31.53
C ALA A 324 -28.63 14.21 31.13
N ALA A 325 -27.51 13.60 30.72
CA ALA A 325 -26.34 14.31 30.20
C ALA A 325 -26.67 15.04 28.88
N TYR A 326 -27.47 14.43 28.02
CA TYR A 326 -27.90 15.01 26.72
C TYR A 326 -29.07 15.99 26.83
N ALA A 327 -29.72 16.09 27.99
CA ALA A 327 -30.75 17.07 28.24
C ALA A 327 -30.20 18.51 28.38
N ASP A 328 -28.90 18.70 28.55
CA ASP A 328 -28.25 20.01 28.55
C ASP A 328 -28.27 20.62 27.13
N SER A 329 -29.33 21.39 26.84
CA SER A 329 -29.53 22.02 25.54
C SER A 329 -28.43 23.00 25.16
N ALA A 330 -27.64 23.52 26.11
CA ALA A 330 -26.49 24.39 25.82
C ALA A 330 -25.31 23.62 25.22
N LYS A 331 -25.24 22.30 25.45
CA LYS A 331 -24.16 21.44 24.96
C LYS A 331 -24.50 20.56 23.78
N PHE A 332 -25.75 20.09 23.70
CA PHE A 332 -26.15 19.02 22.79
C PHE A 332 -27.41 19.28 21.97
N SER A 333 -27.89 20.51 21.91
CA SER A 333 -29.15 20.83 21.23
C SER A 333 -29.03 20.89 19.68
N TYR A 334 -27.86 20.81 19.13
CA TYR A 334 -27.63 21.01 17.71
C TYR A 334 -26.92 19.81 17.09
N GLU A 335 -27.53 19.27 16.02
CA GLU A 335 -26.89 18.28 15.15
C GLU A 335 -26.21 18.99 13.98
N ALA A 336 -24.98 18.57 13.68
CA ALA A 336 -24.26 19.03 12.51
C ALA A 336 -24.47 18.13 11.27
N GLY A 337 -25.10 16.96 11.48
CA GLY A 337 -25.39 16.00 10.42
C GLY A 337 -24.27 14.96 10.21
N ARG A 338 -24.61 13.90 9.46
CA ARG A 338 -23.74 12.73 9.30
C ARG A 338 -22.46 13.00 8.49
N GLU A 339 -22.51 14.00 7.62
CA GLU A 339 -21.39 14.37 6.74
C GLU A 339 -20.44 15.39 7.39
N PHE A 340 -20.75 15.86 8.60
CA PHE A 340 -19.99 16.88 9.30
C PHE A 340 -18.53 16.48 9.49
N ASN A 341 -17.64 17.41 9.12
CA ASN A 341 -16.21 17.34 9.32
C ASN A 341 -15.73 18.62 9.98
N GLN A 342 -15.10 18.53 11.14
CA GLN A 342 -14.57 19.68 11.86
C GLN A 342 -13.22 20.19 11.33
N ASN A 343 -12.58 19.44 10.43
CA ASN A 343 -11.25 19.74 9.91
C ASN A 343 -11.27 20.65 8.66
N TRP A 344 -12.39 21.29 8.37
CA TRP A 344 -12.54 22.26 7.29
C TRP A 344 -13.51 23.38 7.67
N ALA A 345 -13.48 24.46 6.92
CA ALA A 345 -14.54 25.47 6.96
C ALA A 345 -14.56 26.28 5.65
N PRO A 346 -15.71 26.90 5.32
CA PRO A 346 -15.77 27.86 4.24
C PRO A 346 -14.79 29.02 4.44
N VAL A 347 -14.31 29.58 3.34
CA VAL A 347 -13.47 30.78 3.29
C VAL A 347 -13.91 31.66 2.13
N SER A 348 -13.81 32.97 2.28
CA SER A 348 -14.12 33.94 1.21
C SER A 348 -13.32 33.62 -0.05
N ALA A 349 -13.99 33.60 -1.20
CA ALA A 349 -13.36 33.46 -2.50
C ALA A 349 -12.41 34.65 -2.85
N ASP A 350 -12.49 35.76 -2.11
CA ASP A 350 -11.58 36.90 -2.25
C ASP A 350 -10.18 36.66 -1.67
N TYR A 351 -10.07 35.70 -0.75
CA TYR A 351 -8.75 35.29 -0.23
C TYR A 351 -7.92 34.61 -1.33
N LYS A 352 -6.76 35.19 -1.66
CA LYS A 352 -5.85 34.72 -2.72
C LYS A 352 -4.52 34.18 -2.17
N GLY A 353 -4.45 33.87 -0.88
CA GLY A 353 -3.25 33.31 -0.26
C GLY A 353 -2.80 32.01 -0.94
N LYS A 354 -1.49 31.87 -1.04
CA LYS A 354 -0.85 30.66 -1.55
C LYS A 354 -0.52 29.72 -0.40
N GLN A 355 -0.43 28.43 -0.71
CA GLN A 355 0.00 27.39 0.23
C GLN A 355 1.34 26.81 -0.21
N TYR A 356 2.25 26.62 0.72
CA TYR A 356 3.50 25.91 0.47
C TYR A 356 3.33 24.41 0.77
N TRP A 357 3.75 23.56 -0.16
CA TRP A 357 3.86 22.12 0.07
C TRP A 357 4.87 21.48 -0.89
N TYR A 358 5.46 20.38 -0.44
CA TYR A 358 6.50 19.65 -1.14
C TYR A 358 6.11 18.18 -1.24
N MET A 359 6.14 17.65 -2.48
CA MET A 359 5.93 16.24 -2.74
C MET A 359 6.76 15.83 -3.95
N TYR A 360 7.45 14.69 -3.88
CA TYR A 360 8.18 14.17 -5.03
C TYR A 360 7.24 13.99 -6.23
N GLY A 361 7.63 14.52 -7.39
CA GLY A 361 6.93 14.33 -8.66
C GLY A 361 5.62 15.11 -8.82
N VAL A 362 5.23 15.96 -7.86
CA VAL A 362 4.11 16.90 -8.00
C VAL A 362 4.64 18.29 -8.22
N GLY A 363 4.14 18.97 -9.26
CA GLY A 363 4.67 20.27 -9.68
C GLY A 363 5.88 20.20 -10.60
N GLY A 364 6.41 19.00 -10.88
CA GLY A 364 7.52 18.73 -11.80
C GLY A 364 8.02 17.30 -11.73
N LEU A 365 8.79 16.88 -12.72
CA LEU A 365 9.27 15.50 -12.84
C LEU A 365 10.15 15.06 -11.65
N PHE A 366 10.75 15.99 -10.91
CA PHE A 366 11.70 15.73 -9.83
C PHE A 366 11.28 16.30 -8.47
N GLY A 367 10.05 16.80 -8.37
CA GLY A 367 9.54 17.38 -7.15
C GLY A 367 10.15 18.73 -6.81
N GLY A 368 9.60 19.39 -5.82
CA GLY A 368 10.05 20.69 -5.31
C GLY A 368 9.05 21.23 -4.31
N GLY A 369 9.51 22.09 -3.39
CA GLY A 369 8.64 22.90 -2.58
C GLY A 369 8.23 24.12 -3.39
N GLU A 370 6.95 24.35 -3.54
CA GLU A 370 6.42 25.46 -4.31
C GLU A 370 5.22 26.09 -3.62
N ASN A 371 5.02 27.38 -3.90
CA ASN A 371 3.82 28.09 -3.50
C ASN A 371 2.68 27.72 -4.46
N GLN A 372 1.79 26.88 -4.01
CA GLN A 372 0.69 26.32 -4.78
C GLN A 372 -0.62 27.04 -4.50
N ASP A 373 -1.56 26.90 -5.43
CA ASP A 373 -2.95 27.20 -5.13
C ASP A 373 -3.53 26.16 -4.17
N ARG A 374 -4.47 26.61 -3.31
CA ARG A 374 -5.23 25.69 -2.48
C ARG A 374 -6.16 24.82 -3.33
N HIS A 375 -6.66 23.73 -2.77
CA HIS A 375 -7.53 22.78 -3.48
C HIS A 375 -8.84 23.44 -3.95
N SER A 376 -9.45 24.25 -3.11
CA SER A 376 -10.69 24.96 -3.41
C SER A 376 -10.57 26.46 -3.15
N THR A 377 -11.29 27.29 -3.92
CA THR A 377 -11.43 28.72 -3.66
C THR A 377 -12.45 29.03 -2.55
N ASP A 378 -13.33 28.08 -2.25
CA ASP A 378 -14.51 28.31 -1.42
C ASP A 378 -14.35 27.79 0.01
N PHE A 379 -13.33 26.95 0.24
CA PHE A 379 -13.04 26.41 1.56
C PHE A 379 -11.55 26.16 1.79
N LEU A 380 -11.16 26.02 3.06
CA LEU A 380 -9.87 25.56 3.52
C LEU A 380 -10.02 24.34 4.42
N ASN A 381 -9.26 23.30 4.14
CA ASN A 381 -9.05 22.20 5.08
C ASN A 381 -8.00 22.60 6.12
N GLU A 382 -8.30 22.38 7.39
CA GLU A 382 -7.29 22.35 8.44
C GLU A 382 -6.45 21.08 8.34
N ARG A 383 -7.10 19.95 7.99
CA ARG A 383 -6.43 18.66 7.82
C ARG A 383 -6.48 18.19 6.37
N GLU A 384 -5.31 18.13 5.78
CA GLU A 384 -5.02 17.43 4.53
C GLU A 384 -3.86 16.49 4.77
N ASN A 385 -3.82 15.41 4.01
CA ASN A 385 -2.63 14.58 3.84
C ASN A 385 -2.17 14.66 2.38
N PHE A 386 -0.87 14.75 2.19
CA PHE A 386 -0.23 14.69 0.87
C PHE A 386 1.05 13.90 0.99
N PHE A 387 1.27 12.93 0.11
CA PHE A 387 2.46 12.09 0.17
C PHE A 387 2.77 11.45 -1.17
N HIS A 388 4.06 11.28 -1.46
CA HIS A 388 4.56 10.42 -2.51
C HIS A 388 5.72 9.58 -2.00
N LYS A 389 5.57 8.25 -2.08
CA LYS A 389 6.59 7.27 -1.66
C LYS A 389 6.98 6.39 -2.86
N PRO A 390 7.90 6.86 -3.74
CA PRO A 390 8.41 6.01 -4.82
C PRO A 390 9.22 4.85 -4.27
N LEU A 391 9.07 3.70 -4.90
CA LEU A 391 9.88 2.50 -4.69
C LEU A 391 10.46 2.06 -6.02
N VAL A 392 11.78 1.90 -6.10
CA VAL A 392 12.48 1.31 -7.24
C VAL A 392 13.31 0.15 -6.73
N ASN A 393 13.13 -1.03 -7.31
CA ASN A 393 13.91 -2.20 -6.93
C ASN A 393 14.38 -2.99 -8.16
N LEU A 394 15.60 -3.48 -8.05
CA LEU A 394 16.25 -4.39 -9.00
C LEU A 394 16.39 -5.75 -8.32
N ASN A 395 15.68 -6.73 -8.84
CA ASN A 395 15.78 -8.13 -8.42
C ASN A 395 16.74 -8.86 -9.36
N HIS A 396 17.60 -9.69 -8.81
CA HIS A 396 18.50 -10.57 -9.55
C HIS A 396 18.31 -12.00 -9.07
N TYR A 397 18.05 -12.90 -9.99
CA TYR A 397 17.94 -14.34 -9.77
C TYR A 397 19.09 -15.03 -10.49
N LEU A 398 19.96 -15.70 -9.72
CA LEU A 398 21.14 -16.38 -10.19
C LEU A 398 21.05 -17.86 -9.87
N THR A 399 21.02 -18.70 -10.88
CA THR A 399 21.20 -20.14 -10.77
C THR A 399 22.70 -20.45 -10.79
N LEU A 400 23.26 -20.80 -9.63
CA LEU A 400 24.67 -21.13 -9.48
C LEU A 400 25.00 -22.53 -10.02
N ASN A 401 24.11 -23.47 -9.76
CA ASN A 401 24.09 -24.84 -10.29
C ASN A 401 22.69 -25.43 -10.05
N ASP A 402 22.49 -26.71 -10.38
CA ASP A 402 21.18 -27.38 -10.30
C ASP A 402 20.58 -27.36 -8.89
N ASN A 403 21.40 -27.27 -7.85
CA ASN A 403 20.99 -27.31 -6.45
C ASN A 403 21.09 -25.98 -5.72
N MET A 404 21.67 -24.95 -6.32
CA MET A 404 21.94 -23.68 -5.64
C MET A 404 21.46 -22.47 -6.44
N ARG A 405 20.65 -21.63 -5.80
CA ARG A 405 20.09 -20.40 -6.38
C ARG A 405 20.23 -19.24 -5.41
N LEU A 406 20.66 -18.10 -5.93
CA LEU A 406 20.74 -16.85 -5.20
C LEU A 406 19.68 -15.89 -5.74
N SER A 407 18.82 -15.39 -4.86
CA SER A 407 17.83 -14.34 -5.17
C SER A 407 18.18 -13.10 -4.36
N SER A 408 18.37 -11.97 -5.04
CA SER A 408 18.74 -10.71 -4.39
C SER A 408 17.85 -9.57 -4.85
N VAL A 409 17.55 -8.64 -3.96
CA VAL A 409 16.88 -7.37 -4.30
C VAL A 409 17.68 -6.21 -3.73
N LEU A 410 18.08 -5.30 -4.62
CA LEU A 410 18.59 -3.98 -4.26
C LEU A 410 17.45 -2.98 -4.48
N TYR A 411 17.17 -2.15 -3.50
CA TYR A 411 16.09 -1.18 -3.63
C TYR A 411 16.41 0.20 -3.05
N TRP A 412 15.73 1.18 -3.59
CA TRP A 412 15.62 2.52 -3.06
C TRP A 412 14.14 2.88 -2.89
N SER A 413 13.78 3.45 -1.74
CA SER A 413 12.47 4.03 -1.50
C SER A 413 12.65 5.46 -1.00
N GLY A 414 12.22 6.41 -1.79
CA GLY A 414 12.08 7.78 -1.35
C GLY A 414 10.77 7.99 -0.59
N GLY A 415 10.57 9.19 -0.09
CA GLY A 415 9.30 9.60 0.49
C GLY A 415 9.32 11.09 0.80
N SER A 416 8.26 11.79 0.43
CA SER A 416 8.07 13.18 0.84
C SER A 416 6.59 13.51 0.91
N GLY A 417 6.21 14.18 1.97
CA GLY A 417 4.87 14.65 2.19
C GLY A 417 4.61 14.98 3.65
N GLY A 418 3.34 15.05 4.01
CA GLY A 418 2.95 15.36 5.38
C GLY A 418 1.45 15.49 5.58
N GLY A 419 1.09 15.78 6.82
CA GLY A 419 -0.24 16.16 7.21
C GLY A 419 -0.27 17.63 7.64
N THR A 420 -1.38 18.30 7.39
CA THR A 420 -1.55 19.70 7.74
C THR A 420 -2.16 19.91 9.14
N GLY A 421 -2.24 21.13 9.58
CA GLY A 421 -2.90 21.56 10.79
C GLY A 421 -2.69 23.03 11.06
N THR A 422 -3.32 23.55 12.09
CA THR A 422 -3.09 24.89 12.58
C THR A 422 -1.85 24.97 13.48
N TYR A 423 -1.29 26.18 13.60
CA TYR A 423 -0.25 26.53 14.56
C TYR A 423 -0.44 28.00 15.00
N GLY A 424 -0.18 28.30 16.27
CA GLY A 424 -0.54 29.58 16.87
C GLY A 424 -2.01 29.67 17.25
N SER A 425 -2.56 30.85 17.35
CA SER A 425 -3.94 31.13 17.76
C SER A 425 -4.79 31.33 16.49
N VAL A 426 -5.73 30.46 16.26
CA VAL A 426 -6.63 30.52 15.08
C VAL A 426 -8.08 30.64 15.55
N SER A 427 -8.81 31.55 14.94
CA SER A 427 -10.20 31.89 15.25
C SER A 427 -11.18 30.74 14.99
N ARG A 428 -12.21 30.64 15.84
CA ARG A 428 -13.26 29.60 15.78
C ARG A 428 -14.63 30.23 15.89
N LYS A 429 -15.64 29.53 15.33
CA LYS A 429 -17.05 29.90 15.39
C LYS A 429 -17.94 28.66 15.59
N PRO A 430 -19.21 28.83 15.97
CA PRO A 430 -20.17 27.73 15.95
C PRO A 430 -20.26 27.10 14.55
N ALA A 431 -20.33 25.77 14.49
CA ALA A 431 -20.55 25.05 13.24
C ALA A 431 -22.02 25.10 12.80
N VAL A 432 -22.93 25.28 13.75
CA VAL A 432 -24.36 25.39 13.51
C VAL A 432 -24.84 26.76 14.02
N GLU A 433 -25.59 27.49 13.20
CA GLU A 433 -26.11 28.81 13.57
C GLU A 433 -26.96 28.71 14.85
N GLY A 434 -26.76 29.67 15.74
CA GLY A 434 -27.43 29.72 17.04
C GLY A 434 -26.76 28.86 18.14
N ASN A 435 -25.82 28.03 17.81
CA ASN A 435 -25.06 27.26 18.80
C ASN A 435 -24.02 28.14 19.52
N ASN A 436 -23.79 27.89 20.79
CA ASN A 436 -22.75 28.53 21.58
C ASN A 436 -21.53 27.59 21.68
N TRP A 437 -20.55 27.78 20.81
CA TRP A 437 -19.38 26.91 20.74
C TRP A 437 -18.53 26.88 22.03
N TRP A 438 -18.55 27.91 22.85
CA TRP A 438 -17.87 27.93 24.16
C TRP A 438 -18.44 26.93 25.15
N ALA A 439 -19.73 26.68 25.06
CA ALA A 439 -20.44 25.78 25.96
C ALA A 439 -20.72 24.41 25.34
N SER A 440 -20.66 24.28 24.01
CA SER A 440 -21.06 23.07 23.29
C SER A 440 -20.18 22.80 22.05
N SER A 441 -20.26 21.60 21.55
CA SER A 441 -19.81 21.17 20.22
C SER A 441 -21.07 20.99 19.35
N PRO A 442 -21.01 21.12 18.02
CA PRO A 442 -19.81 21.31 17.20
C PRO A 442 -19.42 22.78 16.98
N TRP A 443 -18.13 22.98 16.74
CA TRP A 443 -17.55 24.24 16.27
C TRP A 443 -16.74 24.00 15.00
N GLN A 444 -16.40 25.08 14.29
CA GLN A 444 -15.50 25.04 13.14
C GLN A 444 -14.56 26.25 13.10
N TRP A 445 -13.59 26.21 12.21
CA TRP A 445 -12.63 27.30 12.02
C TRP A 445 -13.33 28.54 11.43
N ASP A 446 -12.90 29.72 11.83
CA ASP A 446 -13.33 31.01 11.28
C ASP A 446 -12.19 31.65 10.50
N TRP A 447 -12.00 31.12 9.28
CA TRP A 447 -10.89 31.55 8.42
C TRP A 447 -10.97 33.02 8.05
N ASP A 448 -12.15 33.55 7.75
CA ASP A 448 -12.33 34.94 7.32
C ASP A 448 -11.97 35.91 8.44
N SER A 449 -12.36 35.63 9.68
CA SER A 449 -11.97 36.43 10.85
C SER A 449 -10.45 36.36 11.08
N GLU A 450 -9.83 35.18 10.96
CA GLU A 450 -8.39 35.04 11.11
C GLU A 450 -7.62 35.80 10.02
N ILE A 451 -8.06 35.68 8.76
CA ILE A 451 -7.45 36.38 7.62
C ILE A 451 -7.57 37.88 7.80
N ALA A 452 -8.73 38.39 8.21
CA ALA A 452 -8.92 39.84 8.46
C ALA A 452 -8.01 40.35 9.58
N GLN A 453 -7.90 39.56 10.69
CA GLN A 453 -7.00 39.92 11.79
C GLN A 453 -5.54 39.94 11.33
N ASN A 454 -5.06 38.88 10.68
CA ASN A 454 -3.67 38.77 10.24
C ASN A 454 -3.31 39.85 9.22
N SER A 455 -4.23 40.15 8.28
CA SER A 455 -4.00 41.16 7.23
C SER A 455 -3.90 42.62 7.73
N SER A 456 -4.20 42.86 9.00
CA SER A 456 -4.16 44.19 9.60
C SER A 456 -3.25 44.28 10.84
N ASN A 457 -2.55 43.22 11.20
CA ASN A 457 -1.76 43.12 12.42
C ASN A 457 -0.30 43.52 12.19
N ILE A 458 0.02 44.78 12.43
CA ILE A 458 1.40 45.31 12.42
C ILE A 458 2.02 45.13 13.80
N ASP A 459 3.10 44.33 13.87
CA ASP A 459 3.91 44.16 15.09
C ASP A 459 5.25 44.90 14.91
N SER A 460 5.33 46.11 15.47
CA SER A 460 6.49 46.97 15.34
C SER A 460 7.79 46.43 15.95
N ALA A 461 7.70 45.36 16.76
CA ALA A 461 8.90 44.66 17.27
C ALA A 461 9.65 43.91 16.17
N TYR A 462 8.96 43.51 15.08
CA TYR A 462 9.53 42.72 13.99
C TYR A 462 9.44 43.46 12.64
N SER A 463 8.36 44.21 12.38
CA SER A 463 8.18 44.97 11.14
C SER A 463 7.22 46.12 11.35
N THR A 464 7.52 47.27 10.70
CA THR A 464 6.64 48.44 10.70
C THR A 464 5.76 48.54 9.44
N THR A 465 5.93 47.62 8.48
CA THR A 465 5.26 47.66 7.17
C THR A 465 4.60 46.32 6.80
N GLU A 466 5.01 45.23 7.41
CA GLU A 466 4.49 43.88 7.11
C GLU A 466 3.57 43.41 8.22
N ASN A 467 2.53 42.65 7.86
CA ASN A 467 1.54 42.09 8.77
C ASN A 467 2.02 40.77 9.37
N ARG A 468 1.94 40.65 10.70
CA ARG A 468 2.25 39.45 11.44
C ARG A 468 1.03 38.54 11.55
N SER A 469 1.13 37.30 11.12
CA SER A 469 0.14 36.27 11.45
C SER A 469 0.21 35.85 12.93
N THR A 470 -0.93 35.72 13.59
CA THR A 470 -1.08 35.17 14.93
C THR A 470 -1.41 33.67 14.91
N GLY A 471 -2.08 33.23 13.86
CA GLY A 471 -2.39 31.86 13.54
C GLY A 471 -2.12 31.56 12.07
N ILE A 472 -1.65 30.36 11.79
CA ILE A 472 -1.24 29.91 10.46
C ILE A 472 -1.68 28.47 10.21
N LEU A 473 -1.69 28.04 8.95
CA LEU A 473 -1.64 26.62 8.62
C LEU A 473 -0.18 26.17 8.50
N ARG A 474 0.09 24.96 8.98
CA ARG A 474 1.41 24.33 8.93
C ARG A 474 1.35 22.94 8.30
N ASN A 475 2.45 22.49 7.73
CA ASN A 475 2.71 21.10 7.39
C ASN A 475 3.47 20.42 8.54
N SER A 476 3.10 19.19 8.93
CA SER A 476 4.00 18.25 9.60
C SER A 476 4.56 17.35 8.54
N ILE A 477 5.82 17.54 8.21
CA ILE A 477 6.46 16.83 7.11
C ILE A 477 7.18 15.57 7.59
N ASN A 478 7.22 14.60 6.70
CA ASN A 478 8.08 13.44 6.75
C ASN A 478 8.75 13.31 5.38
N ARG A 479 10.09 13.39 5.34
CA ARG A 479 10.90 13.13 4.16
C ARG A 479 11.85 12.00 4.47
N GLN A 480 11.84 10.97 3.64
CA GLN A 480 12.66 9.79 3.89
C GLN A 480 13.36 9.29 2.63
N ASN A 481 14.53 8.72 2.83
CA ASN A 481 15.27 7.97 1.84
C ASN A 481 15.75 6.67 2.46
N THR A 482 15.38 5.55 1.87
CA THR A 482 15.75 4.21 2.33
C THR A 482 16.46 3.49 1.19
N VAL A 483 17.59 2.87 1.51
CA VAL A 483 18.30 1.94 0.61
C VAL A 483 18.40 0.61 1.33
N GLY A 484 18.21 -0.49 0.61
CA GLY A 484 18.34 -1.82 1.20
C GLY A 484 18.76 -2.88 0.19
N LEU A 485 19.39 -3.91 0.71
CA LEU A 485 19.80 -5.12 0.01
C LEU A 485 19.31 -6.32 0.80
N ILE A 486 18.51 -7.16 0.16
CA ILE A 486 18.07 -8.44 0.70
C ILE A 486 18.56 -9.54 -0.24
N SER A 487 19.20 -10.57 0.30
CA SER A 487 19.69 -11.71 -0.48
C SER A 487 19.33 -13.02 0.20
N LYS A 488 18.90 -14.01 -0.59
CA LYS A 488 18.54 -15.35 -0.15
C LYS A 488 19.23 -16.40 -1.00
N LEU A 489 20.06 -17.21 -0.38
CA LEU A 489 20.68 -18.39 -0.98
C LEU A 489 19.82 -19.60 -0.64
N ASN A 490 19.31 -20.27 -1.65
CA ASN A 490 18.58 -21.53 -1.54
C ASN A 490 19.51 -22.67 -1.96
N TYR A 491 19.57 -23.72 -1.16
CA TYR A 491 20.38 -24.88 -1.41
C TYR A 491 19.58 -26.17 -1.19
N ASP A 492 19.33 -26.90 -2.26
CA ASP A 492 18.68 -28.21 -2.25
C ASP A 492 19.74 -29.27 -1.94
N LEU A 493 19.88 -29.66 -0.65
CA LEU A 493 20.86 -30.65 -0.19
C LEU A 493 20.52 -32.06 -0.63
N SER A 494 19.23 -32.37 -0.71
CA SER A 494 18.67 -33.62 -1.22
C SER A 494 17.22 -33.37 -1.62
N ASP A 495 16.56 -34.36 -2.23
CA ASP A 495 15.16 -34.28 -2.64
C ASP A 495 14.21 -33.87 -1.51
N GLY A 496 14.56 -34.18 -0.25
CA GLY A 496 13.73 -33.84 0.91
C GLY A 496 14.28 -32.76 1.83
N LEU A 497 15.54 -32.33 1.67
CA LEU A 497 16.17 -31.36 2.60
C LEU A 497 16.66 -30.13 1.86
N LYS A 498 16.07 -28.97 2.20
CA LYS A 498 16.43 -27.67 1.65
C LYS A 498 16.96 -26.75 2.73
N LEU A 499 18.00 -26.01 2.43
CA LEU A 499 18.52 -24.95 3.28
C LEU A 499 18.30 -23.60 2.60
N GLN A 500 18.00 -22.59 3.42
CA GLN A 500 17.96 -21.21 2.98
C GLN A 500 18.76 -20.36 3.96
N LEU A 501 19.66 -19.52 3.42
CA LEU A 501 20.40 -18.51 4.17
C LEU A 501 20.05 -17.13 3.64
N GLY A 502 19.98 -16.14 4.49
CA GLY A 502 19.63 -14.80 4.07
C GLY A 502 20.31 -13.69 4.83
N LEU A 503 20.48 -12.58 4.10
CA LEU A 503 20.96 -11.29 4.55
C LEU A 503 19.86 -10.25 4.30
N ASP A 504 19.66 -9.34 5.26
CA ASP A 504 18.75 -8.19 5.16
C ASP A 504 19.48 -6.96 5.71
N TRP A 505 19.95 -6.09 4.83
CA TRP A 505 20.61 -4.84 5.18
C TRP A 505 19.79 -3.66 4.67
N ARG A 506 19.57 -2.65 5.54
CA ARG A 506 18.84 -1.43 5.22
C ARG A 506 19.42 -0.24 5.96
N THR A 507 19.35 0.93 5.31
CA THR A 507 19.62 2.21 5.96
C THR A 507 18.56 3.22 5.53
N ALA A 508 18.11 4.06 6.47
CA ALA A 508 17.12 5.10 6.20
C ALA A 508 17.50 6.40 6.91
N GLY A 509 17.39 7.51 6.18
CA GLY A 509 17.38 8.86 6.75
C GLY A 509 15.96 9.41 6.71
N ILE A 510 15.42 9.83 7.85
CA ILE A 510 14.03 10.26 8.03
C ILE A 510 14.02 11.65 8.67
N GLU A 511 13.58 12.65 7.93
CA GLU A 511 13.40 14.01 8.41
C GLU A 511 11.98 14.23 8.90
N HIS A 512 11.84 14.76 10.12
CA HIS A 512 10.61 15.27 10.68
C HIS A 512 10.75 16.76 10.97
N ALA A 513 9.85 17.57 10.42
CA ALA A 513 9.81 18.99 10.70
C ALA A 513 8.37 19.52 10.59
N ARG A 514 8.17 20.75 11.05
CA ARG A 514 7.00 21.54 10.63
C ARG A 514 7.44 22.66 9.72
N GLU A 515 6.60 22.99 8.75
CA GLU A 515 6.81 24.10 7.81
C GLU A 515 5.57 24.98 7.75
N VAL A 516 5.77 26.28 7.55
CA VAL A 516 4.67 27.22 7.29
C VAL A 516 4.00 26.85 5.98
N ARG A 517 2.70 26.50 6.02
CA ARG A 517 1.90 26.16 4.84
C ARG A 517 1.17 27.37 4.26
N ASP A 518 0.48 28.13 5.11
CA ASP A 518 -0.37 29.26 4.72
C ASP A 518 -0.35 30.30 5.85
N LEU A 519 -0.05 31.53 5.52
CA LEU A 519 0.05 32.62 6.49
C LEU A 519 -1.31 33.23 6.84
N LEU A 520 -2.41 32.77 6.23
CA LEU A 520 -3.78 33.23 6.49
C LEU A 520 -3.89 34.76 6.50
N GLY A 521 -3.36 35.41 5.47
CA GLY A 521 -3.49 36.87 5.24
C GLY A 521 -2.35 37.72 5.75
N GLY A 522 -1.43 37.22 6.59
CA GLY A 522 -0.23 37.93 6.99
C GLY A 522 0.94 37.73 6.01
N ASP A 523 2.01 38.47 6.24
CA ASP A 523 3.23 38.42 5.44
C ASP A 523 4.31 37.53 6.07
N TYR A 524 4.25 37.34 7.40
CA TYR A 524 5.16 36.49 8.17
C TYR A 524 4.50 35.96 9.46
N TYR A 525 5.12 34.95 10.06
CA TYR A 525 4.85 34.46 11.41
C TYR A 525 6.11 34.56 12.25
N VAL A 526 6.00 34.65 13.58
CA VAL A 526 7.15 34.61 14.49
C VAL A 526 7.12 33.31 15.27
N ASP A 527 8.12 32.46 15.05
CA ASP A 527 8.30 31.20 15.75
C ASP A 527 9.31 31.37 16.92
N PHE A 528 8.94 30.88 18.09
CA PHE A 528 9.75 30.92 19.32
C PHE A 528 10.25 29.53 19.75
N ALA A 529 10.06 28.52 18.92
CA ALA A 529 10.41 27.14 19.27
C ALA A 529 11.86 26.77 18.92
N ASP A 530 12.57 27.63 18.15
CA ASP A 530 13.97 27.44 17.81
C ASP A 530 14.85 28.04 18.91
N ASP A 531 15.48 27.20 19.75
CA ASP A 531 16.38 27.63 20.83
C ASP A 531 17.58 28.45 20.34
N ASN A 532 17.90 28.35 19.04
CA ASN A 532 18.94 29.18 18.43
C ASN A 532 18.50 30.63 18.15
N SER A 533 17.20 30.93 18.31
CA SER A 533 16.58 32.24 18.10
C SER A 533 15.59 32.57 19.23
N PRO A 534 16.05 32.72 20.47
CA PRO A 534 15.17 32.92 21.65
C PRO A 534 14.35 34.21 21.60
N GLU A 535 14.78 35.21 20.82
CA GLU A 535 14.04 36.45 20.57
C GLU A 535 12.86 36.27 19.58
N GLY A 536 12.71 35.10 19.01
CA GLY A 536 11.73 34.78 17.98
C GLY A 536 12.29 34.95 16.58
N LYS A 537 12.00 33.96 15.73
CA LYS A 537 12.43 33.88 14.34
C LYS A 537 11.29 34.28 13.42
N VAL A 538 11.53 35.30 12.58
CA VAL A 538 10.62 35.67 11.50
C VAL A 538 10.65 34.58 10.43
N VAL A 539 9.50 33.98 10.13
CA VAL A 539 9.36 32.87 9.19
C VAL A 539 8.27 33.16 8.14
N ARG A 540 8.45 32.59 6.95
CA ARG A 540 7.57 32.75 5.79
C ARG A 540 7.16 31.39 5.24
N LEU A 541 6.39 31.39 4.14
CA LEU A 541 5.95 30.16 3.49
C LEU A 541 7.12 29.22 3.21
N GLY A 542 7.02 27.97 3.68
CA GLY A 542 8.03 26.94 3.52
C GLY A 542 9.14 26.91 4.58
N ASP A 543 9.24 27.94 5.42
CA ASP A 543 10.23 27.95 6.50
C ASP A 543 9.86 26.94 7.59
N LYS A 544 10.91 26.38 8.22
CA LYS A 544 10.75 25.42 9.34
C LYS A 544 10.40 26.15 10.62
N ILE A 545 9.45 25.55 11.35
CA ILE A 545 8.90 26.02 12.65
C ILE A 545 8.75 24.87 13.62
N ALA A 546 8.59 25.17 14.89
CA ALA A 546 8.23 24.25 15.97
C ALA A 546 9.25 23.16 16.27
N TYR A 547 9.72 22.42 15.31
CA TYR A 547 10.80 21.42 15.40
C TYR A 547 11.36 21.06 14.03
N SER A 548 12.62 20.60 14.02
CA SER A 548 13.27 20.01 12.84
C SER A 548 14.33 19.02 13.28
N ASN A 549 14.11 17.75 12.96
CA ASN A 549 15.06 16.69 13.29
C ASN A 549 15.20 15.67 12.18
N VAL A 550 16.29 14.91 12.23
CA VAL A 550 16.57 13.79 11.33
C VAL A 550 16.91 12.57 12.18
N THR A 551 16.22 11.47 11.91
CA THR A 551 16.56 10.14 12.44
C THR A 551 17.22 9.32 11.35
N THR A 552 18.41 8.76 11.62
CA THR A 552 19.00 7.72 10.79
C THR A 552 18.75 6.37 11.44
N VAL A 553 18.29 5.39 10.66
CA VAL A 553 18.02 4.02 11.11
C VAL A 553 18.81 3.05 10.28
N ASP A 554 19.69 2.28 10.92
CA ASP A 554 20.50 1.24 10.31
C ASP A 554 20.03 -0.13 10.78
N TRP A 555 19.78 -1.03 9.84
CA TRP A 555 19.31 -2.39 10.07
C TRP A 555 20.25 -3.40 9.42
N LEU A 556 20.61 -4.44 10.18
CA LEU A 556 21.34 -5.61 9.69
C LEU A 556 20.71 -6.87 10.26
N GLY A 557 20.35 -7.81 9.41
CA GLY A 557 19.76 -9.08 9.80
C GLY A 557 20.34 -10.25 9.02
N PHE A 558 20.44 -11.40 9.70
CA PHE A 558 20.81 -12.69 9.10
C PHE A 558 19.79 -13.73 9.53
N PHE A 559 19.53 -14.70 8.66
CA PHE A 559 18.71 -15.85 9.00
C PHE A 559 19.17 -17.12 8.31
N GLY A 560 18.83 -18.25 8.91
CA GLY A 560 18.99 -19.56 8.31
C GLY A 560 17.74 -20.40 8.56
N GLN A 561 17.27 -21.11 7.53
CA GLN A 561 16.15 -22.04 7.61
C GLN A 561 16.52 -23.37 7.01
N ALA A 562 16.13 -24.45 7.68
CA ALA A 562 16.13 -25.80 7.12
C ALA A 562 14.67 -26.26 6.95
N SER A 563 14.33 -26.78 5.78
CA SER A 563 13.02 -27.36 5.47
C SER A 563 13.21 -28.81 5.06
N TYR A 564 12.38 -29.71 5.63
CA TYR A 564 12.44 -31.14 5.38
C TYR A 564 11.06 -31.65 4.93
N SER A 565 11.04 -32.44 3.86
CA SER A 565 9.83 -33.08 3.38
C SER A 565 10.12 -34.54 3.06
N ALA A 566 9.34 -35.46 3.60
CA ALA A 566 9.45 -36.89 3.33
C ALA A 566 8.07 -37.57 3.47
N GLY A 567 7.56 -38.10 2.35
CA GLY A 567 6.22 -38.67 2.30
C GLY A 567 5.16 -37.67 2.74
N ALA A 568 4.37 -38.03 3.76
CA ALA A 568 3.31 -37.18 4.31
C ALA A 568 3.81 -36.10 5.27
N LEU A 569 5.10 -36.05 5.64
CA LEU A 569 5.63 -35.10 6.62
C LEU A 569 6.35 -33.97 5.92
N SER A 570 6.00 -32.73 6.26
CA SER A 570 6.75 -31.52 5.97
C SER A 570 7.05 -30.76 7.26
N ALA A 571 8.28 -30.29 7.44
CA ALA A 571 8.68 -29.53 8.62
C ALA A 571 9.72 -28.47 8.27
N TYR A 572 9.79 -27.41 9.07
CA TYR A 572 10.86 -26.42 8.97
C TYR A 572 11.32 -25.93 10.35
N GLY A 573 12.55 -25.47 10.40
CA GLY A 573 13.11 -24.72 11.52
C GLY A 573 13.91 -23.53 11.01
N MET A 574 13.76 -22.39 11.65
CA MET A 574 14.42 -21.13 11.27
C MET A 574 15.02 -20.47 12.50
N ALA A 575 16.23 -19.96 12.37
CA ALA A 575 16.88 -19.07 13.32
C ALA A 575 17.27 -17.79 12.63
N GLY A 576 17.06 -16.67 13.29
CA GLY A 576 17.43 -15.35 12.80
C GLY A 576 18.04 -14.47 13.89
N TRP A 577 18.89 -13.55 13.46
CA TRP A 577 19.44 -12.50 14.29
C TRP A 577 19.33 -11.16 13.56
N SER A 578 19.03 -10.10 14.30
CA SER A 578 19.00 -8.75 13.73
C SER A 578 19.53 -7.73 14.72
N GLN A 579 20.02 -6.64 14.18
CA GLN A 579 20.50 -5.48 14.88
C GLN A 579 19.89 -4.23 14.24
N ILE A 580 19.42 -3.30 15.09
CA ILE A 580 18.95 -1.99 14.65
C ILE A 580 19.68 -0.92 15.48
N ALA A 581 20.13 0.14 14.81
CA ALA A 581 20.76 1.29 15.42
C ALA A 581 20.04 2.58 15.00
N TYR A 582 19.95 3.54 15.92
CA TYR A 582 19.33 4.83 15.68
C TYR A 582 20.31 5.95 15.98
N THR A 583 20.34 6.95 15.10
CA THR A 583 21.01 8.23 15.34
C THR A 583 20.00 9.35 15.17
N TYR A 584 19.91 10.24 16.14
CA TYR A 584 18.97 11.36 16.14
C TYR A 584 19.73 12.68 16.13
N GLN A 585 19.35 13.59 15.24
CA GLN A 585 19.88 14.93 15.14
C GLN A 585 18.76 15.96 15.20
N ASP A 586 18.82 16.89 16.16
CA ASP A 586 17.89 18.01 16.30
C ASP A 586 18.55 19.31 15.86
N SER A 587 17.88 20.08 15.00
CA SER A 587 18.37 21.34 14.45
C SER A 587 17.80 22.57 15.18
N PHE A 588 16.85 22.36 16.11
CA PHE A 588 16.18 23.43 16.86
C PHE A 588 16.72 23.57 18.29
N THR A 589 17.50 22.59 18.78
CA THR A 589 18.22 22.73 20.04
C THR A 589 19.51 23.51 19.88
N VAL A 590 19.94 24.20 20.96
CA VAL A 590 21.24 24.88 21.01
C VAL A 590 22.36 23.84 20.81
N ALA A 591 23.29 24.15 19.91
CA ALA A 591 24.43 23.33 19.54
C ALA A 591 24.13 22.13 18.61
N GLN A 592 22.95 22.05 17.99
CA GLN A 592 22.59 20.99 17.03
C GLN A 592 23.04 19.60 17.53
N THR A 593 22.57 19.21 18.69
CA THR A 593 23.03 18.00 19.37
C THR A 593 22.70 16.77 18.55
N VAL A 594 23.71 16.01 18.15
CA VAL A 594 23.55 14.63 17.64
C VAL A 594 23.48 13.72 18.86
N VAL A 595 22.38 13.01 19.02
CA VAL A 595 22.20 12.03 20.09
C VAL A 595 22.29 10.65 19.49
N ASP A 596 23.34 9.91 19.84
CA ASP A 596 23.41 8.47 19.57
C ASP A 596 22.63 7.75 20.68
N HIS A 597 21.69 6.87 20.29
CA HIS A 597 20.84 6.15 21.25
C HIS A 597 21.54 4.98 21.97
N GLY A 598 22.86 5.00 22.05
CA GLY A 598 23.65 3.99 22.73
C GLY A 598 23.91 2.74 21.88
N ASP A 599 24.11 1.60 22.56
CA ASP A 599 24.38 0.34 21.87
C ASP A 599 23.22 -0.09 20.97
N PRO A 600 23.49 -0.65 19.77
CA PRO A 600 22.48 -1.15 18.88
C PRO A 600 21.57 -2.18 19.57
N ILE A 601 20.27 -2.09 19.31
CA ILE A 601 19.28 -3.04 19.79
C ILE A 601 19.41 -4.33 18.99
N THR A 602 19.64 -5.45 19.66
CA THR A 602 19.74 -6.77 19.02
C THR A 602 18.55 -7.65 19.35
N ALA A 603 18.13 -8.47 18.40
CA ALA A 603 17.05 -9.43 18.57
C ALA A 603 17.40 -10.78 17.94
N THR A 604 16.91 -11.85 18.55
CA THR A 604 16.96 -13.21 17.98
C THR A 604 15.55 -13.71 17.72
N GLN A 605 15.38 -14.49 16.67
CA GLN A 605 14.11 -15.07 16.28
C GLN A 605 14.28 -16.57 16.05
N LEU A 606 13.37 -17.37 16.60
CA LEU A 606 13.27 -18.80 16.35
C LEU A 606 11.86 -19.11 15.86
N LYS A 607 11.76 -19.87 14.79
CA LYS A 607 10.48 -20.38 14.26
C LYS A 607 10.62 -21.84 13.92
N ALA A 608 9.56 -22.62 14.13
CA ALA A 608 9.48 -23.99 13.68
C ALA A 608 8.03 -24.31 13.31
N GLY A 609 7.84 -25.23 12.39
CA GLY A 609 6.52 -25.71 12.03
C GLY A 609 6.61 -27.10 11.40
N ALA A 610 5.52 -27.85 11.51
CA ALA A 610 5.37 -29.15 10.89
C ALA A 610 3.95 -29.33 10.37
N MET A 611 3.82 -30.09 9.29
CA MET A 611 2.58 -30.50 8.66
C MET A 611 2.63 -32.00 8.38
N TYR A 612 1.51 -32.67 8.59
CA TYR A 612 1.36 -34.07 8.25
C TYR A 612 0.07 -34.28 7.46
N ASP A 613 0.20 -34.81 6.25
CA ASP A 613 -0.91 -35.11 5.36
C ASP A 613 -1.56 -36.42 5.79
N LEU A 614 -2.80 -36.35 6.26
CA LEU A 614 -3.61 -37.53 6.64
C LEU A 614 -4.24 -38.21 5.42
N SER A 615 -4.52 -37.42 4.39
CA SER A 615 -5.01 -37.85 3.09
C SER A 615 -4.69 -36.76 2.07
N ASP A 616 -5.00 -36.98 0.80
CA ASP A 616 -4.81 -35.97 -0.27
C ASP A 616 -5.59 -34.68 -0.02
N ASP A 617 -6.69 -34.72 0.74
CA ASP A 617 -7.57 -33.59 1.02
C ASP A 617 -7.48 -33.05 2.47
N LEU A 618 -6.70 -33.68 3.35
CA LEU A 618 -6.67 -33.35 4.78
C LEU A 618 -5.26 -33.37 5.34
N SER A 619 -4.80 -32.20 5.78
CA SER A 619 -3.51 -32.02 6.47
C SER A 619 -3.70 -31.44 7.86
N LEU A 620 -2.87 -31.85 8.81
CA LEU A 620 -2.72 -31.22 10.11
C LEU A 620 -1.39 -30.45 10.15
N PHE A 621 -1.41 -29.21 10.65
CA PHE A 621 -0.19 -28.46 10.84
C PHE A 621 -0.15 -27.71 12.17
N ALA A 622 1.08 -27.44 12.63
CA ALA A 622 1.37 -26.59 13.79
C ALA A 622 2.63 -25.76 13.51
N ASN A 623 2.64 -24.56 14.00
CA ASN A 623 3.79 -23.65 13.97
C ASN A 623 3.82 -22.74 15.20
#